data_01c67ed1bdbd6a66428d3cf7b9646a95
#
_entry.id   01c67ed1bdbd6a66428d3cf7b9646a95
#
_cell.length_a   1.000
_cell.length_b   1.000
_cell.length_c   1.000
_cell.angle_alpha   90.00
_cell.angle_beta   90.00
_cell.angle_gamma   90.00
#
_symmetry.space_group_name_H-M   'P 1'
#
loop_
_entity.id
_entity.type
_entity.pdbx_description
1 polymer ?
#
loop_
_entity_poly.entity_id
_entity_poly.type
_entity_poly.pdbx_seq_one_letter_code
_entity_poly.pdbx_strand_id
1 'polypeptide(L)'
;MKKIIVIGCPGSGKTTFAEKLRDRTGLPLYYLDAIWHKPDRTHISREEYDERLSEILACDSYIIDGNYSRTLEERLKACDTVFLFDLPLEVCLEGAISRLGKARYDVPWIDTELDPDFRREIEGFGEKNLPRIYELLRKHKDGKRIVIFKSRKEADGFIEGLE
;
A
#
# COMPACT_ATOMS: atom_id res chain seq x y z
N MET A 1 -3.93 -15.88 -7.35
CA MET A 1 -3.92 -14.60 -6.63
C MET A 1 -4.42 -14.87 -5.22
N LYS A 2 -3.50 -15.07 -4.29
CA LYS A 2 -3.79 -15.35 -2.87
C LYS A 2 -2.96 -14.50 -1.91
N LYS A 3 -1.69 -14.23 -2.26
CA LYS A 3 -0.75 -13.45 -1.46
C LYS A 3 -0.44 -12.15 -2.16
N ILE A 4 -1.15 -11.10 -1.80
CA ILE A 4 -1.21 -9.84 -2.56
C ILE A 4 -0.55 -8.72 -1.77
N ILE A 5 0.26 -7.89 -2.44
CA ILE A 5 0.71 -6.61 -1.91
C ILE A 5 0.24 -5.45 -2.80
N VAL A 6 -0.18 -4.36 -2.18
CA VAL A 6 -0.63 -3.12 -2.83
C VAL A 6 0.31 -2.01 -2.39
N ILE A 7 1.05 -1.46 -3.34
CA ILE A 7 2.11 -0.47 -3.11
C ILE A 7 1.95 0.73 -4.06
N GLY A 8 2.60 1.84 -3.74
CA GLY A 8 2.56 3.05 -4.56
C GLY A 8 2.49 4.33 -3.73
N CYS A 9 2.45 5.48 -4.38
CA CYS A 9 2.48 6.78 -3.71
C CYS A 9 1.33 6.95 -2.70
N PRO A 10 1.56 7.56 -1.53
CA PRO A 10 0.48 7.96 -0.64
C PRO A 10 -0.53 8.86 -1.37
N GLY A 11 -1.81 8.73 -1.08
CA GLY A 11 -2.87 9.48 -1.76
C GLY A 11 -3.29 8.94 -3.14
N SER A 12 -2.63 7.91 -3.67
CA SER A 12 -2.96 7.33 -4.99
C SER A 12 -4.28 6.54 -5.04
N GLY A 13 -4.80 6.10 -3.90
CA GLY A 13 -6.03 5.30 -3.82
C GLY A 13 -5.81 3.82 -3.52
N LYS A 14 -4.59 3.43 -3.11
CA LYS A 14 -4.24 2.04 -2.75
C LYS A 14 -5.20 1.41 -1.75
N THR A 15 -5.44 2.09 -0.64
CA THR A 15 -6.29 1.60 0.45
C THR A 15 -7.72 1.34 -0.05
N THR A 16 -8.30 2.28 -0.79
CA THR A 16 -9.62 2.10 -1.40
C THR A 16 -9.67 0.90 -2.36
N PHE A 17 -8.62 0.74 -3.17
CA PHE A 17 -8.49 -0.44 -4.04
C PHE A 17 -8.36 -1.74 -3.24
N ALA A 18 -7.53 -1.76 -2.19
CA ALA A 18 -7.34 -2.92 -1.34
C ALA A 18 -8.64 -3.35 -0.63
N GLU A 19 -9.46 -2.38 -0.19
CA GLU A 19 -10.78 -2.63 0.38
C GLU A 19 -11.74 -3.23 -0.64
N LYS A 20 -11.84 -2.65 -1.84
CA LYS A 20 -12.64 -3.21 -2.94
C LYS A 20 -12.18 -4.63 -3.32
N LEU A 21 -10.87 -4.85 -3.33
CA LEU A 21 -10.29 -6.15 -3.64
C LEU A 21 -10.65 -7.19 -2.56
N ARG A 22 -10.56 -6.81 -1.28
CA ARG A 22 -11.03 -7.64 -0.15
C ARG A 22 -12.50 -8.01 -0.32
N ASP A 23 -13.36 -7.04 -0.61
CA ASP A 23 -14.80 -7.24 -0.75
C ASP A 23 -15.16 -8.18 -1.91
N ARG A 24 -14.35 -8.17 -2.98
CA ARG A 24 -14.51 -9.08 -4.13
C ARG A 24 -13.95 -10.46 -3.91
N THR A 25 -12.84 -10.57 -3.20
CA THR A 25 -12.09 -11.83 -3.06
C THR A 25 -12.34 -12.57 -1.75
N GLY A 26 -12.81 -11.87 -0.72
CA GLY A 26 -12.92 -12.40 0.65
C GLY A 26 -11.57 -12.62 1.35
N LEU A 27 -10.46 -12.15 0.77
CA LEU A 27 -9.14 -12.32 1.36
C LEU A 27 -8.93 -11.39 2.56
N PRO A 28 -8.20 -11.82 3.60
CA PRO A 28 -7.85 -10.95 4.73
C PRO A 28 -7.04 -9.72 4.27
N LEU A 29 -7.40 -8.54 4.75
CA LEU A 29 -6.71 -7.28 4.45
C LEU A 29 -5.99 -6.76 5.70
N TYR A 30 -4.70 -6.47 5.53
CA TYR A 30 -3.83 -5.92 6.54
C TYR A 30 -3.28 -4.57 6.07
N TYR A 31 -3.46 -3.53 6.91
CA TYR A 31 -2.90 -2.20 6.69
C TYR A 31 -1.59 -2.08 7.45
N LEU A 32 -0.48 -1.84 6.75
CA LEU A 32 0.82 -1.65 7.42
C LEU A 32 0.82 -0.45 8.35
N ASP A 33 0.10 0.62 8.00
CA ASP A 33 -0.05 1.79 8.86
C ASP A 33 -0.77 1.44 10.18
N ALA A 34 -1.80 0.61 10.15
CA ALA A 34 -2.50 0.16 11.34
C ALA A 34 -1.64 -0.75 12.24
N ILE A 35 -0.69 -1.48 11.65
CA ILE A 35 0.28 -2.31 12.39
C ILE A 35 1.32 -1.43 13.07
N TRP A 36 1.85 -0.43 12.35
CA TRP A 36 2.94 0.41 12.79
C TRP A 36 2.53 1.45 13.84
N HIS A 37 1.43 2.15 13.59
CA HIS A 37 0.98 3.25 14.43
C HIS A 37 0.14 2.78 15.63
N LYS A 38 0.35 3.44 16.78
CA LYS A 38 -0.51 3.35 17.95
C LYS A 38 -1.56 4.46 17.94
N PRO A 39 -2.67 4.34 18.71
CA PRO A 39 -3.71 5.38 18.79
C PRO A 39 -3.23 6.75 19.24
N ASP A 40 -2.15 6.82 20.02
CA ASP A 40 -1.52 8.05 20.51
C ASP A 40 -0.55 8.71 19.49
N ARG A 41 -0.54 8.24 18.25
CA ARG A 41 0.36 8.65 17.15
C ARG A 41 1.83 8.27 17.34
N THR A 42 2.18 7.51 18.36
CA THR A 42 3.47 6.84 18.47
C THR A 42 3.45 5.55 17.61
N HIS A 43 4.53 4.81 17.61
CA HIS A 43 4.62 3.57 16.85
C HIS A 43 5.21 2.44 17.69
N ILE A 44 5.01 1.22 17.25
CA ILE A 44 5.62 0.02 17.83
C ILE A 44 7.12 -0.03 17.50
N SER A 45 7.87 -0.94 18.13
CA SER A 45 9.26 -1.19 17.77
C SER A 45 9.37 -1.83 16.38
N ARG A 46 10.56 -1.75 15.78
CA ARG A 46 10.83 -2.43 14.49
C ARG A 46 10.74 -3.95 14.66
N GLU A 47 11.24 -4.47 15.77
CA GLU A 47 11.21 -5.89 16.11
C GLU A 47 9.75 -6.39 16.20
N GLU A 48 8.90 -5.68 16.91
CA GLU A 48 7.48 -6.03 17.01
C GLU A 48 6.76 -5.94 15.65
N TYR A 49 7.08 -4.93 14.84
CA TYR A 49 6.55 -4.83 13.48
C TYR A 49 7.00 -6.01 12.61
N ASP A 50 8.27 -6.39 12.67
CA ASP A 50 8.83 -7.51 11.89
C ASP A 50 8.21 -8.85 12.29
N GLU A 51 7.96 -9.08 13.59
CA GLU A 51 7.26 -10.26 14.08
C GLU A 51 5.83 -10.33 13.52
N ARG A 52 5.07 -9.25 13.63
CA ARG A 52 3.69 -9.17 13.11
C ARG A 52 3.63 -9.35 11.59
N LEU A 53 4.57 -8.75 10.86
CA LEU A 53 4.66 -8.92 9.41
C LEU A 53 4.97 -10.38 9.06
N SER A 54 5.93 -11.00 9.75
CA SER A 54 6.30 -12.41 9.51
C SER A 54 5.11 -13.36 9.73
N GLU A 55 4.28 -13.13 10.75
CA GLU A 55 3.05 -13.89 10.99
C GLU A 55 2.08 -13.78 9.81
N ILE A 56 1.89 -12.57 9.26
CA ILE A 56 1.03 -12.34 8.09
C ILE A 56 1.60 -13.06 6.86
N LEU A 57 2.90 -12.94 6.61
CA LEU A 57 3.55 -13.56 5.45
C LEU A 57 3.52 -15.09 5.50
N ALA A 58 3.42 -15.68 6.70
CA ALA A 58 3.25 -17.13 6.89
C ALA A 58 1.83 -17.62 6.58
N CYS A 59 0.83 -16.74 6.51
CA CYS A 59 -0.55 -17.11 6.17
C CYS A 59 -0.65 -17.61 4.72
N ASP A 60 -1.65 -18.46 4.45
CA ASP A 60 -1.92 -18.99 3.10
C ASP A 60 -2.45 -17.93 2.14
N SER A 61 -3.07 -16.88 2.66
CA SER A 61 -3.65 -15.81 1.86
C SER A 61 -3.70 -14.48 2.62
N TYR A 62 -3.51 -13.39 1.89
CA TYR A 62 -3.58 -12.02 2.42
C TYR A 62 -3.62 -10.97 1.32
N ILE A 63 -4.10 -9.79 1.69
CA ILE A 63 -3.85 -8.52 1.01
C ILE A 63 -3.09 -7.63 2.01
N ILE A 64 -1.93 -7.13 1.63
CA ILE A 64 -1.15 -6.18 2.45
C ILE A 64 -1.12 -4.84 1.74
N ASP A 65 -1.67 -3.79 2.36
CA ASP A 65 -1.64 -2.41 1.88
C ASP A 65 -0.57 -1.61 2.61
N GLY A 66 0.32 -0.98 1.86
CA GLY A 66 1.31 -0.04 2.37
C GLY A 66 2.68 -0.13 1.72
N ASN A 67 3.45 0.95 1.81
CA ASN A 67 4.77 1.06 1.18
C ASN A 67 5.89 0.43 2.03
N TYR A 68 6.23 1.02 3.16
CA TYR A 68 7.29 0.53 4.08
C TYR A 68 8.48 -0.10 3.35
N SER A 69 9.30 0.74 2.72
CA SER A 69 10.38 0.33 1.81
C SER A 69 11.41 -0.62 2.45
N ARG A 70 11.62 -0.53 3.77
CA ARG A 70 12.51 -1.42 4.51
C ARG A 70 12.13 -2.90 4.39
N THR A 71 10.85 -3.21 4.37
CA THR A 71 10.31 -4.59 4.31
C THR A 71 9.76 -4.97 2.93
N LEU A 72 9.89 -4.10 1.94
CA LEU A 72 9.30 -4.33 0.61
C LEU A 72 9.87 -5.58 -0.07
N GLU A 73 11.18 -5.79 -0.02
CA GLU A 73 11.82 -6.95 -0.66
C GLU A 73 11.36 -8.28 -0.03
N GLU A 74 11.22 -8.32 1.30
CA GLU A 74 10.70 -9.48 2.02
C GLU A 74 9.27 -9.81 1.59
N ARG A 75 8.40 -8.80 1.52
CA ARG A 75 7.01 -8.96 1.07
C ARG A 75 6.94 -9.41 -0.40
N LEU A 76 7.82 -8.86 -1.25
CA LEU A 76 7.93 -9.27 -2.65
C LEU A 76 8.34 -10.74 -2.78
N LYS A 77 9.25 -11.24 -1.96
CA LYS A 77 9.62 -12.67 -1.99
C LYS A 77 8.46 -13.59 -1.62
N ALA A 78 7.59 -13.16 -0.72
CA ALA A 78 6.50 -13.97 -0.19
C ALA A 78 5.21 -13.90 -1.01
N CYS A 79 4.97 -12.82 -1.76
CA CYS A 79 3.72 -12.62 -2.51
C CYS A 79 3.69 -13.34 -3.85
N ASP A 80 2.47 -13.57 -4.36
CA ASP A 80 2.21 -14.06 -5.73
C ASP A 80 1.69 -12.95 -6.68
N THR A 81 1.21 -11.84 -6.11
CA THR A 81 0.60 -10.74 -6.87
C THR A 81 1.00 -9.38 -6.30
N VAL A 82 1.35 -8.47 -7.18
CA VAL A 82 1.69 -7.09 -6.84
C VAL A 82 0.81 -6.13 -7.64
N PHE A 83 0.20 -5.18 -6.94
CA PHE A 83 -0.45 -4.01 -7.54
C PHE A 83 0.38 -2.77 -7.20
N LEU A 84 0.93 -2.12 -8.21
CA LEU A 84 1.67 -0.87 -8.08
C LEU A 84 0.83 0.31 -8.59
N PHE A 85 0.60 1.29 -7.74
CA PHE A 85 -0.01 2.57 -8.10
C PHE A 85 1.08 3.59 -8.44
N ASP A 86 1.36 3.72 -9.72
CA ASP A 86 2.31 4.69 -10.29
C ASP A 86 1.53 5.81 -10.98
N LEU A 87 0.91 6.67 -10.18
CA LEU A 87 0.04 7.76 -10.61
C LEU A 87 0.80 9.10 -10.62
N PRO A 88 0.34 10.10 -11.41
CA PRO A 88 0.90 11.44 -11.38
C PRO A 88 0.89 12.06 -9.98
N LEU A 89 1.91 12.88 -9.69
CA LEU A 89 2.07 13.57 -8.41
C LEU A 89 0.82 14.35 -8.00
N GLU A 90 0.23 15.09 -8.93
CA GLU A 90 -0.95 15.94 -8.69
C GLU A 90 -2.14 15.09 -8.18
N VAL A 91 -2.35 13.92 -8.77
CA VAL A 91 -3.41 12.98 -8.36
C VAL A 91 -3.18 12.46 -6.94
N CYS A 92 -1.93 12.19 -6.59
CA CYS A 92 -1.55 11.72 -5.25
C CYS A 92 -1.72 12.84 -4.21
N LEU A 93 -1.32 14.07 -4.51
CA LEU A 93 -1.53 15.23 -3.63
C LEU A 93 -3.00 15.53 -3.41
N GLU A 94 -3.81 15.57 -4.47
CA GLU A 94 -5.26 15.74 -4.37
C GLU A 94 -5.89 14.65 -3.51
N GLY A 95 -5.46 13.41 -3.70
CA GLY A 95 -5.93 12.28 -2.90
C GLY A 95 -5.59 12.39 -1.42
N ALA A 96 -4.38 12.83 -1.09
CA ALA A 96 -3.96 13.07 0.29
C ALA A 96 -4.77 14.21 0.93
N ILE A 97 -4.97 15.32 0.22
CA ILE A 97 -5.77 16.46 0.68
C ILE A 97 -7.25 16.06 0.86
N SER A 98 -7.81 15.26 -0.03
CA SER A 98 -9.22 14.83 0.04
C SER A 98 -9.56 13.98 1.27
N ARG A 99 -8.55 13.41 1.93
CA ARG A 99 -8.71 12.60 3.16
C ARG A 99 -8.75 13.44 4.44
N LEU A 100 -8.36 14.70 4.37
CA LEU A 100 -8.38 15.58 5.54
C LEU A 100 -9.79 15.73 6.09
N GLY A 101 -9.91 15.70 7.40
CA GLY A 101 -11.19 15.77 8.11
C GLY A 101 -12.06 14.49 8.04
N LYS A 102 -11.54 13.40 7.49
CA LYS A 102 -12.28 12.13 7.34
C LYS A 102 -11.67 11.01 8.17
N ALA A 103 -12.53 10.16 8.75
CA ALA A 103 -12.10 8.93 9.38
C ALA A 103 -11.57 7.93 8.33
N ARG A 104 -10.57 7.14 8.72
CA ARG A 104 -9.93 6.12 7.88
C ARG A 104 -9.83 4.81 8.66
N TYR A 105 -9.74 3.69 7.95
CA TYR A 105 -9.59 2.38 8.57
C TYR A 105 -8.14 2.00 8.88
N ASP A 106 -7.18 2.64 8.20
CA ASP A 106 -5.75 2.35 8.32
C ASP A 106 -5.05 3.11 9.46
N VAL A 107 -5.67 4.18 9.99
CA VAL A 107 -5.19 4.91 11.17
C VAL A 107 -6.36 5.29 12.10
N PRO A 108 -6.15 5.29 13.43
CA PRO A 108 -7.23 5.52 14.40
C PRO A 108 -7.50 6.99 14.72
N TRP A 109 -7.01 7.94 13.91
CA TRP A 109 -7.23 9.39 14.10
C TRP A 109 -7.69 10.06 12.81
N ILE A 110 -8.10 11.32 12.95
CA ILE A 110 -8.48 12.18 11.82
C ILE A 110 -7.42 13.27 11.67
N ASP A 111 -6.80 13.35 10.47
CA ASP A 111 -5.91 14.44 10.12
C ASP A 111 -6.72 15.65 9.64
N THR A 112 -6.41 16.83 10.17
CA THR A 112 -7.10 18.08 9.82
C THR A 112 -6.31 18.96 8.87
N GLU A 113 -5.01 18.70 8.75
CA GLU A 113 -4.10 19.39 7.85
C GLU A 113 -3.08 18.42 7.26
N LEU A 114 -2.54 18.74 6.09
CA LEU A 114 -1.50 17.95 5.47
C LEU A 114 -0.16 18.26 6.12
N ASP A 115 0.39 17.28 6.82
CA ASP A 115 1.72 17.39 7.43
C ASP A 115 2.78 17.72 6.37
N PRO A 116 3.65 18.74 6.62
CA PRO A 116 4.66 19.15 5.64
C PRO A 116 5.67 18.06 5.28
N ASP A 117 6.04 17.18 6.23
CA ASP A 117 6.95 16.06 5.97
C ASP A 117 6.28 15.01 5.11
N PHE A 118 5.02 14.70 5.38
CA PHE A 118 4.22 13.80 4.56
C PHE A 118 4.00 14.34 3.14
N ARG A 119 3.78 15.66 3.00
CA ARG A 119 3.74 16.31 1.68
C ARG A 119 5.04 16.13 0.92
N ARG A 120 6.19 16.35 1.57
CA ARG A 120 7.52 16.13 0.95
C ARG A 120 7.75 14.68 0.55
N GLU A 121 7.24 13.74 1.33
CA GLU A 121 7.29 12.31 0.97
C GLU A 121 6.52 12.03 -0.33
N ILE A 122 5.32 12.58 -0.47
CA ILE A 122 4.52 12.45 -1.70
C ILE A 122 5.25 13.09 -2.88
N GLU A 123 5.73 14.33 -2.73
CA GLU A 123 6.44 15.07 -3.78
C GLU A 123 7.72 14.37 -4.24
N GLY A 124 8.44 13.74 -3.32
CA GLY A 124 9.68 13.01 -3.62
C GLY A 124 9.49 11.56 -4.06
N PHE A 125 8.28 11.01 -4.01
CA PHE A 125 8.04 9.57 -4.22
C PHE A 125 8.52 9.08 -5.59
N GLY A 126 8.25 9.83 -6.65
CA GLY A 126 8.63 9.49 -8.02
C GLY A 126 10.14 9.36 -8.22
N GLU A 127 10.92 10.24 -7.58
CA GLU A 127 12.38 10.25 -7.73
C GLU A 127 13.10 9.34 -6.72
N LYS A 128 12.57 9.24 -5.50
CA LYS A 128 13.24 8.53 -4.39
C LYS A 128 12.80 7.08 -4.24
N ASN A 129 11.51 6.80 -4.44
CA ASN A 129 10.93 5.49 -4.13
C ASN A 129 10.66 4.64 -5.38
N LEU A 130 10.08 5.21 -6.43
CA LEU A 130 9.71 4.45 -7.63
C LEU A 130 10.88 3.73 -8.30
N PRO A 131 12.08 4.33 -8.50
CA PRO A 131 13.20 3.61 -9.10
C PRO A 131 13.57 2.34 -8.34
N ARG A 132 13.59 2.39 -7.01
CA ARG A 132 13.87 1.23 -6.16
C ARG A 132 12.75 0.18 -6.23
N ILE A 133 11.49 0.63 -6.26
CA ILE A 133 10.35 -0.28 -6.44
C ILE A 133 10.47 -1.03 -7.77
N TYR A 134 10.71 -0.34 -8.87
CA TYR A 134 10.85 -0.96 -10.19
C TYR A 134 12.07 -1.91 -10.27
N GLU A 135 13.19 -1.57 -9.62
CA GLU A 135 14.35 -2.46 -9.52
C GLU A 135 13.98 -3.76 -8.81
N LEU A 136 13.31 -3.67 -7.66
CA LEU A 136 12.89 -4.83 -6.89
C LEU A 136 11.82 -5.67 -7.63
N LEU A 137 10.89 -5.03 -8.33
CA LEU A 137 9.91 -5.72 -9.16
C LEU A 137 10.61 -6.53 -10.28
N ARG A 138 11.59 -5.95 -10.97
CA ARG A 138 12.37 -6.67 -11.98
C ARG A 138 13.13 -7.86 -11.40
N LYS A 139 13.73 -7.66 -10.21
CA LYS A 139 14.51 -8.70 -9.51
C LYS A 139 13.66 -9.90 -9.10
N HIS A 140 12.41 -9.66 -8.68
CA HIS A 140 11.53 -10.67 -8.09
C HIS A 140 10.29 -11.00 -8.94
N LYS A 141 10.31 -10.74 -10.26
CA LYS A 141 9.15 -10.90 -11.15
C LYS A 141 8.73 -12.35 -11.39
N ASP A 142 9.68 -13.29 -11.29
CA ASP A 142 9.44 -14.67 -11.68
C ASP A 142 8.36 -15.34 -10.84
N GLY A 143 7.38 -15.95 -11.51
CA GLY A 143 6.26 -16.61 -10.87
C GLY A 143 5.21 -15.65 -10.25
N LYS A 144 5.29 -14.35 -10.54
CA LYS A 144 4.39 -13.33 -9.96
C LYS A 144 3.54 -12.64 -11.03
N ARG A 145 2.33 -12.29 -10.64
CA ARG A 145 1.51 -11.34 -11.40
C ARG A 145 1.83 -9.93 -10.92
N ILE A 146 2.34 -9.09 -11.81
CA ILE A 146 2.61 -7.67 -11.51
C ILE A 146 1.69 -6.83 -12.39
N VAL A 147 0.88 -5.99 -11.74
CA VAL A 147 -0.04 -5.06 -12.39
C VAL A 147 0.31 -3.64 -11.95
N ILE A 148 0.55 -2.77 -12.93
CA ILE A 148 0.90 -1.36 -12.69
C ILE A 148 -0.26 -0.50 -13.18
N PHE A 149 -0.86 0.27 -12.27
CA PHE A 149 -1.90 1.23 -12.58
C PHE A 149 -1.30 2.62 -12.75
N LYS A 150 -1.64 3.27 -13.85
CA LYS A 150 -1.28 4.66 -14.15
C LYS A 150 -2.43 5.64 -13.86
N SER A 151 -3.60 5.11 -13.55
CA SER A 151 -4.78 5.89 -13.16
C SER A 151 -5.69 5.10 -12.20
N ARG A 152 -6.52 5.83 -11.45
CA ARG A 152 -7.56 5.19 -10.62
C ARG A 152 -8.59 4.45 -11.47
N LYS A 153 -8.89 4.96 -12.66
CA LYS A 153 -9.82 4.32 -13.60
C LYS A 153 -9.34 2.92 -14.02
N GLU A 154 -8.04 2.75 -14.26
CA GLU A 154 -7.48 1.42 -14.54
C GLU A 154 -7.65 0.46 -13.36
N ALA A 155 -7.42 0.95 -12.14
CA ALA A 155 -7.60 0.15 -10.92
C ALA A 155 -9.08 -0.22 -10.71
N ASP A 156 -10.01 0.70 -10.91
CA ASP A 156 -11.44 0.44 -10.81
C ASP A 156 -11.90 -0.57 -11.88
N GLY A 157 -11.45 -0.41 -13.12
CA GLY A 157 -11.73 -1.36 -14.21
C GLY A 157 -11.20 -2.76 -13.93
N PHE A 158 -10.05 -2.86 -13.24
CA PHE A 158 -9.53 -4.16 -12.80
C PHE A 158 -10.48 -4.83 -11.80
N ILE A 159 -10.97 -4.08 -10.80
CA ILE A 159 -11.92 -4.61 -9.81
C ILE A 159 -13.25 -5.02 -10.45
N GLU A 160 -13.76 -4.23 -11.40
CA GLU A 160 -14.99 -4.54 -12.13
C GLU A 160 -14.87 -5.82 -12.97
N GLY A 161 -13.68 -6.09 -13.52
CA GLY A 161 -13.37 -7.29 -14.30
C GLY A 161 -13.05 -8.54 -13.48
N LEU A 162 -13.04 -8.46 -12.14
CA LEU A 162 -12.91 -9.63 -11.27
C LEU A 162 -14.26 -10.36 -11.18
N GLU A 163 -14.29 -11.59 -11.67
CA GLU A 163 -15.42 -12.52 -11.53
C GLU A 163 -15.52 -13.07 -10.10
#